data_31647b7ce55ca5d4228f89d580ac6cf0
#
_entry.id   31647b7ce55ca5d4228f89d580ac6cf0
#
_cell.length_a   1.000
_cell.length_b   1.000
_cell.length_c   1.000
_cell.angle_alpha   90.00
_cell.angle_beta   90.00
_cell.angle_gamma   90.00
#
_symmetry.space_group_name_H-M   'P 1'
#
loop_
_entity.id
_entity.type
_entity.pdbx_description
1 polymer ?
#
loop_
_entity_poly.entity_id
_entity_poly.type
_entity_poly.pdbx_seq_one_letter_code
_entity_poly.pdbx_strand_id
1 'polypeptide(L)'
;MIHRNDTFRKIFRYRIERISVFLIFIIIVDYHINKVSKDFILLEDCIPNSGLSGGFNNKLTHYKNIAVIVESRSDPLLITIVLNVLQNIPESWPIQIFHFESNAQFINSSQLFKYIKLGKIILTKLQDYNSNYAVFTNTLLTNITFWKQIRGEKVLYFQLDSIMCSNSPHKISQYLKYDYIGAPWKTILPYGGNGGFSLRSKSKTLTLLRSVHYDRNQNEDIWYSIRFSNVGNMAPLNVSKTFAVETIYYDKPLAVHHLRIDKEDLKKLCHTCPEARLVPPYCM
;
A
#
# COMPACT_ATOMS: atom_id res chain seq x y z
N MET A 1 -54.67 35.15 -34.45
CA MET A 1 -54.57 33.73 -34.07
C MET A 1 -53.19 33.11 -34.46
N ILE A 2 -52.15 33.87 -34.71
CA ILE A 2 -50.85 33.37 -35.23
C ILE A 2 -49.74 33.32 -34.14
N HIS A 3 -49.87 34.05 -33.02
CA HIS A 3 -48.80 34.14 -32.02
C HIS A 3 -48.71 32.99 -31.00
N ARG A 4 -49.68 32.07 -30.94
CA ARG A 4 -49.69 30.96 -29.97
C ARG A 4 -48.87 29.74 -30.42
N ASN A 5 -48.60 29.59 -31.71
CA ASN A 5 -47.91 28.43 -32.26
C ASN A 5 -46.38 28.49 -32.13
N ASP A 6 -45.79 29.69 -32.10
CA ASP A 6 -44.31 29.82 -32.05
C ASP A 6 -43.71 29.53 -30.67
N THR A 7 -44.46 29.90 -29.62
CA THR A 7 -44.01 29.62 -28.26
C THR A 7 -44.04 28.13 -27.92
N PHE A 8 -45.07 27.43 -28.43
CA PHE A 8 -45.18 25.97 -28.23
C PHE A 8 -44.08 25.21 -28.99
N ARG A 9 -43.71 25.62 -30.20
CA ARG A 9 -42.62 25.06 -30.98
C ARG A 9 -41.25 25.29 -30.32
N LYS A 10 -41.00 26.46 -29.73
CA LYS A 10 -39.78 26.77 -28.99
C LYS A 10 -39.64 25.92 -27.71
N ILE A 11 -40.73 25.76 -26.93
CA ILE A 11 -40.73 24.95 -25.72
C ILE A 11 -40.53 23.46 -26.07
N PHE A 12 -41.14 22.96 -27.15
CA PHE A 12 -40.99 21.58 -27.59
C PHE A 12 -39.58 21.28 -28.10
N ARG A 13 -38.96 22.19 -28.86
CA ARG A 13 -37.59 22.11 -29.33
C ARG A 13 -36.58 22.12 -28.15
N TYR A 14 -36.77 22.97 -27.18
CA TYR A 14 -35.96 23.05 -25.98
C TYR A 14 -36.06 21.79 -25.11
N ARG A 15 -37.21 21.15 -25.02
CA ARG A 15 -37.40 19.86 -24.34
C ARG A 15 -36.70 18.73 -25.07
N ILE A 16 -36.76 18.68 -26.40
CA ILE A 16 -36.07 17.64 -27.21
C ILE A 16 -34.56 17.81 -27.08
N GLU A 17 -34.01 19.00 -27.13
CA GLU A 17 -32.60 19.28 -26.96
C GLU A 17 -32.08 18.85 -25.57
N ARG A 18 -32.84 19.09 -24.53
CA ARG A 18 -32.48 18.62 -23.15
C ARG A 18 -32.57 17.12 -23.02
N ILE A 19 -33.52 16.45 -23.63
CA ILE A 19 -33.62 14.98 -23.63
C ILE A 19 -32.46 14.39 -24.42
N SER A 20 -32.08 14.96 -25.54
CA SER A 20 -30.93 14.50 -26.34
C SER A 20 -29.61 14.68 -25.60
N VAL A 21 -29.38 15.78 -24.90
CA VAL A 21 -28.20 16.03 -24.07
C VAL A 21 -28.14 15.03 -22.90
N PHE A 22 -29.29 14.75 -22.27
CA PHE A 22 -29.38 13.79 -21.16
C PHE A 22 -29.10 12.35 -21.62
N LEU A 23 -29.60 11.95 -22.79
CA LEU A 23 -29.32 10.65 -23.39
C LEU A 23 -27.85 10.50 -23.78
N ILE A 24 -27.24 11.55 -24.37
CA ILE A 24 -25.80 11.56 -24.67
C ILE A 24 -24.99 11.44 -23.39
N PHE A 25 -25.38 12.14 -22.31
CA PHE A 25 -24.71 12.04 -21.02
C PHE A 25 -24.79 10.61 -20.43
N ILE A 26 -25.96 9.96 -20.50
CA ILE A 26 -26.14 8.57 -20.06
C ILE A 26 -25.25 7.63 -20.90
N ILE A 27 -25.18 7.79 -22.22
CA ILE A 27 -24.34 6.97 -23.09
C ILE A 27 -22.84 7.15 -22.76
N ILE A 28 -22.41 8.38 -22.51
CA ILE A 28 -21.02 8.68 -22.12
C ILE A 28 -20.70 8.04 -20.74
N VAL A 29 -21.60 8.16 -19.78
CA VAL A 29 -21.44 7.56 -18.45
C VAL A 29 -21.39 6.04 -18.56
N ASP A 30 -22.29 5.43 -19.34
CA ASP A 30 -22.30 3.98 -19.55
C ASP A 30 -21.07 3.48 -20.30
N TYR A 31 -20.59 4.23 -21.30
CA TYR A 31 -19.32 3.96 -21.97
C TYR A 31 -18.12 4.02 -21.04
N HIS A 32 -18.05 5.04 -20.15
CA HIS A 32 -16.99 5.15 -19.16
C HIS A 32 -17.06 4.04 -18.10
N ILE A 33 -18.26 3.69 -17.63
CA ILE A 33 -18.47 2.57 -16.70
C ILE A 33 -18.05 1.25 -17.33
N ASN A 34 -18.43 0.99 -18.57
CA ASN A 34 -18.07 -0.24 -19.30
C ASN A 34 -16.58 -0.29 -19.67
N LYS A 35 -15.94 0.85 -19.95
CA LYS A 35 -14.49 0.93 -20.17
C LYS A 35 -13.74 0.66 -18.87
N VAL A 36 -14.15 1.27 -17.76
CA VAL A 36 -13.57 1.04 -16.43
C VAL A 36 -13.77 -0.41 -16.01
N SER A 37 -14.94 -1.04 -16.29
CA SER A 37 -15.16 -2.44 -15.97
C SER A 37 -14.31 -3.39 -16.80
N LYS A 38 -14.03 -3.07 -18.08
CA LYS A 38 -13.10 -3.86 -18.91
C LYS A 38 -11.65 -3.75 -18.45
N ASP A 39 -11.22 -2.55 -18.09
CA ASP A 39 -9.89 -2.36 -17.47
C ASP A 39 -9.79 -3.06 -16.10
N PHE A 40 -10.92 -3.20 -15.40
CA PHE A 40 -11.01 -3.92 -14.13
C PHE A 40 -10.97 -5.45 -14.32
N ILE A 41 -11.62 -5.98 -15.36
CA ILE A 41 -11.59 -7.41 -15.74
C ILE A 41 -10.16 -7.82 -16.13
N LEU A 42 -9.41 -6.97 -16.84
CA LEU A 42 -8.00 -7.21 -17.17
C LEU A 42 -7.08 -7.25 -15.93
N LEU A 43 -7.48 -6.66 -14.80
CA LEU A 43 -6.76 -6.74 -13.52
C LEU A 43 -7.19 -7.96 -12.68
N GLU A 44 -8.41 -8.45 -12.82
CA GLU A 44 -8.86 -9.70 -12.17
C GLU A 44 -8.19 -10.93 -12.79
N ASP A 45 -7.96 -10.92 -14.11
CA ASP A 45 -7.24 -12.00 -14.82
C ASP A 45 -5.74 -12.06 -14.46
N CYS A 46 -5.19 -11.02 -13.85
CA CYS A 46 -3.80 -11.00 -13.36
C CYS A 46 -3.58 -11.73 -12.03
N ILE A 47 -4.60 -12.29 -11.39
CA ILE A 47 -4.47 -12.99 -10.11
C ILE A 47 -4.94 -14.43 -10.30
N PRO A 48 -4.04 -15.43 -10.27
CA PRO A 48 -4.41 -16.80 -10.55
C PRO A 48 -5.42 -17.32 -9.53
N ASN A 49 -6.53 -17.88 -10.03
CA ASN A 49 -7.24 -18.92 -9.30
C ASN A 49 -6.25 -20.06 -9.07
N SER A 50 -5.78 -20.25 -7.84
CA SER A 50 -4.89 -21.33 -7.45
C SER A 50 -5.62 -22.66 -7.54
N GLY A 51 -5.74 -23.18 -8.76
CA GLY A 51 -6.06 -24.57 -9.04
C GLY A 51 -4.77 -25.41 -8.96
N LEU A 52 -4.36 -25.80 -7.77
CA LEU A 52 -3.44 -26.90 -7.54
C LEU A 52 -4.12 -27.87 -6.59
N SER A 53 -4.72 -28.91 -7.18
CA SER A 53 -5.10 -30.15 -6.53
C SER A 53 -3.83 -30.90 -6.11
N GLY A 54 -3.41 -30.69 -4.90
CA GLY A 54 -2.43 -31.48 -4.18
C GLY A 54 -2.85 -31.54 -2.73
N GLY A 55 -3.31 -32.72 -2.27
CA GLY A 55 -3.94 -32.91 -0.97
C GLY A 55 -3.00 -32.61 0.20
N PHE A 56 -3.00 -31.38 0.65
CA PHE A 56 -2.70 -30.98 2.01
C PHE A 56 -3.84 -30.08 2.47
N ASN A 57 -4.46 -30.41 3.61
CA ASN A 57 -5.43 -29.59 4.30
C ASN A 57 -4.76 -28.27 4.73
N ASN A 58 -4.50 -27.36 3.78
CA ASN A 58 -4.03 -25.99 4.04
C ASN A 58 -5.23 -25.13 4.41
N LYS A 59 -5.71 -25.28 5.66
CA LYS A 59 -6.45 -24.20 6.31
C LYS A 59 -5.49 -23.01 6.31
N LEU A 60 -5.70 -22.03 5.42
CA LEU A 60 -4.89 -20.82 5.30
C LEU A 60 -4.76 -20.18 6.68
N THR A 61 -3.60 -20.33 7.30
CA THR A 61 -3.34 -19.78 8.65
C THR A 61 -3.42 -18.27 8.56
N HIS A 62 -4.36 -17.68 9.30
CA HIS A 62 -4.52 -16.25 9.42
C HIS A 62 -3.86 -15.75 10.70
N TYR A 63 -2.96 -14.78 10.58
CA TYR A 63 -2.20 -14.22 11.69
C TYR A 63 -2.87 -12.96 12.24
N LYS A 64 -2.72 -12.71 13.54
CA LYS A 64 -3.15 -11.44 14.13
C LYS A 64 -2.35 -10.27 13.54
N ASN A 65 -1.05 -10.47 13.38
CA ASN A 65 -0.11 -9.47 12.87
C ASN A 65 0.84 -10.10 11.86
N ILE A 66 1.24 -9.36 10.84
CA ILE A 66 2.13 -9.81 9.77
C ILE A 66 2.92 -8.63 9.22
N ALA A 67 4.17 -8.87 8.79
CA ALA A 67 4.89 -7.91 7.97
C ALA A 67 4.78 -8.31 6.48
N VAL A 68 4.73 -7.34 5.58
CA VAL A 68 4.49 -7.56 4.15
C VAL A 68 5.43 -6.72 3.31
N ILE A 69 6.07 -7.35 2.34
CA ILE A 69 6.80 -6.67 1.27
C ILE A 69 6.38 -7.22 -0.09
N VAL A 70 6.36 -6.36 -1.09
CA VAL A 70 6.15 -6.72 -2.50
C VAL A 70 7.40 -6.30 -3.26
N GLU A 71 8.07 -7.25 -3.90
CA GLU A 71 9.29 -6.98 -4.65
C GLU A 71 9.39 -7.90 -5.88
N SER A 72 9.65 -7.31 -7.04
CA SER A 72 9.78 -8.03 -8.32
C SER A 72 11.24 -8.24 -8.75
N ARG A 73 12.17 -7.46 -8.20
CA ARG A 73 13.58 -7.46 -8.59
C ARG A 73 14.36 -8.51 -7.81
N SER A 74 15.39 -9.07 -8.43
CA SER A 74 16.42 -9.88 -7.77
C SER A 74 17.49 -8.98 -7.12
N ASP A 75 17.06 -8.11 -6.22
CA ASP A 75 17.90 -7.12 -5.56
C ASP A 75 18.44 -7.67 -4.24
N PRO A 76 19.77 -7.72 -4.02
CA PRO A 76 20.37 -8.17 -2.76
C PRO A 76 19.90 -7.40 -1.53
N LEU A 77 19.47 -6.14 -1.71
CA LEU A 77 18.92 -5.32 -0.63
C LEU A 77 17.66 -5.94 -0.03
N LEU A 78 16.87 -6.70 -0.81
CA LEU A 78 15.72 -7.45 -0.30
C LEU A 78 16.09 -8.35 0.87
N ILE A 79 17.20 -9.07 0.76
CA ILE A 79 17.67 -9.98 1.81
C ILE A 79 18.00 -9.18 3.07
N THR A 80 18.74 -8.10 2.91
CA THR A 80 19.17 -7.23 4.02
C THR A 80 17.96 -6.63 4.76
N ILE A 81 17.01 -6.07 4.01
CA ILE A 81 15.83 -5.42 4.59
C ILE A 81 14.91 -6.44 5.27
N VAL A 82 14.65 -7.58 4.65
CA VAL A 82 13.83 -8.65 5.25
C VAL A 82 14.47 -9.17 6.55
N LEU A 83 15.79 -9.36 6.59
CA LEU A 83 16.49 -9.79 7.80
C LEU A 83 16.44 -8.71 8.89
N ASN A 84 16.61 -7.44 8.55
CA ASN A 84 16.46 -6.35 9.50
C ASN A 84 15.05 -6.30 10.10
N VAL A 85 14.00 -6.45 9.28
CA VAL A 85 12.62 -6.47 9.77
C VAL A 85 12.39 -7.70 10.67
N LEU A 86 12.86 -8.90 10.27
CA LEU A 86 12.75 -10.12 11.08
C LEU A 86 13.35 -9.97 12.48
N GLN A 87 14.46 -9.23 12.61
CA GLN A 87 15.14 -9.01 13.89
C GLN A 87 14.43 -7.99 14.78
N ASN A 88 13.65 -7.09 14.20
CA ASN A 88 13.05 -5.94 14.90
C ASN A 88 11.54 -6.06 15.15
N ILE A 89 10.86 -7.09 14.59
CA ILE A 89 9.47 -7.40 14.88
C ILE A 89 9.37 -8.56 15.90
N PRO A 90 8.23 -8.71 16.60
CA PRO A 90 8.01 -9.84 17.50
C PRO A 90 8.16 -11.20 16.78
N GLU A 91 8.72 -12.17 17.46
CA GLU A 91 8.96 -13.51 16.90
C GLU A 91 7.68 -14.18 16.36
N SER A 92 6.53 -13.88 16.92
CA SER A 92 5.23 -14.40 16.50
C SER A 92 4.71 -13.84 15.17
N TRP A 93 5.38 -12.82 14.61
CA TRP A 93 4.97 -12.22 13.34
C TRP A 93 5.72 -12.88 12.19
N PRO A 94 5.04 -13.50 11.23
CA PRO A 94 5.68 -13.89 9.98
C PRO A 94 5.88 -12.69 9.06
N ILE A 95 6.76 -12.85 8.07
CA ILE A 95 6.86 -11.95 6.92
C ILE A 95 6.24 -12.63 5.71
N GLN A 96 5.31 -11.98 5.03
CA GLN A 96 4.81 -12.41 3.73
C GLN A 96 5.52 -11.61 2.63
N ILE A 97 6.26 -12.30 1.79
CA ILE A 97 6.92 -11.75 0.61
C ILE A 97 6.05 -12.06 -0.60
N PHE A 98 5.49 -11.03 -1.20
CA PHE A 98 4.89 -11.13 -2.52
C PHE A 98 6.00 -10.98 -3.56
N HIS A 99 6.21 -12.03 -4.32
CA HIS A 99 7.28 -12.15 -5.30
C HIS A 99 6.74 -12.47 -6.70
N PHE A 100 7.61 -12.40 -7.69
CA PHE A 100 7.30 -12.68 -9.09
C PHE A 100 8.12 -13.87 -9.59
N GLU A 101 7.82 -14.38 -10.78
CA GLU A 101 8.61 -15.46 -11.39
C GLU A 101 10.09 -15.05 -11.51
N SER A 102 10.31 -13.78 -11.93
CA SER A 102 11.64 -13.21 -12.18
C SER A 102 12.61 -13.27 -11.00
N ASN A 103 12.12 -13.26 -9.74
CA ASN A 103 12.95 -13.24 -8.54
C ASN A 103 12.75 -14.47 -7.62
N ALA A 104 11.90 -15.42 -8.01
CA ALA A 104 11.60 -16.60 -7.20
C ALA A 104 12.85 -17.43 -6.88
N GLN A 105 13.70 -17.71 -7.87
CA GLN A 105 14.93 -18.47 -7.70
C GLN A 105 15.92 -17.70 -6.80
N PHE A 106 16.08 -16.39 -7.00
CA PHE A 106 16.94 -15.55 -6.19
C PHE A 106 16.57 -15.63 -4.70
N ILE A 107 15.28 -15.51 -4.36
CA ILE A 107 14.78 -15.60 -2.99
C ILE A 107 15.06 -17.01 -2.41
N ASN A 108 14.74 -18.07 -3.14
CA ASN A 108 14.90 -19.45 -2.68
C ASN A 108 16.36 -19.89 -2.54
N SER A 109 17.30 -19.30 -3.27
CA SER A 109 18.73 -19.58 -3.16
C SER A 109 19.44 -18.69 -2.14
N SER A 110 18.74 -17.74 -1.52
CA SER A 110 19.29 -16.79 -0.56
C SER A 110 19.27 -17.28 0.88
N GLN A 111 19.84 -16.49 1.80
CA GLN A 111 19.79 -16.74 3.24
C GLN A 111 18.34 -16.74 3.79
N LEU A 112 17.34 -16.22 3.06
CA LEU A 112 15.95 -16.24 3.47
C LEU A 112 15.35 -17.65 3.45
N PHE A 113 15.93 -18.59 2.68
CA PHE A 113 15.43 -19.95 2.54
C PHE A 113 15.26 -20.69 3.87
N LYS A 114 16.19 -20.50 4.82
CA LYS A 114 16.06 -21.09 6.16
C LYS A 114 14.80 -20.62 6.89
N TYR A 115 14.44 -19.34 6.76
CA TYR A 115 13.26 -18.77 7.41
C TYR A 115 11.95 -19.17 6.69
N ILE A 116 12.03 -19.42 5.38
CA ILE A 116 10.92 -20.00 4.61
C ILE A 116 10.63 -21.41 5.13
N LYS A 117 11.66 -22.24 5.27
CA LYS A 117 11.51 -23.61 5.85
C LYS A 117 10.96 -23.61 7.27
N LEU A 118 11.31 -22.62 8.08
CA LEU A 118 10.80 -22.46 9.45
C LEU A 118 9.39 -21.86 9.52
N GLY A 119 8.77 -21.51 8.38
CA GLY A 119 7.46 -20.86 8.33
C GLY A 119 7.44 -19.40 8.84
N LYS A 120 8.62 -18.80 9.05
CA LYS A 120 8.75 -17.39 9.44
C LYS A 120 8.59 -16.46 8.23
N ILE A 121 8.90 -16.94 7.03
CA ILE A 121 8.67 -16.25 5.76
C ILE A 121 7.69 -17.06 4.93
N ILE A 122 6.67 -16.40 4.44
CA ILE A 122 5.63 -16.94 3.58
C ILE A 122 5.82 -16.34 2.19
N LEU A 123 6.03 -17.16 1.19
CA LEU A 123 6.08 -16.71 -0.20
C LEU A 123 4.69 -16.72 -0.82
N THR A 124 4.35 -15.65 -1.53
CA THR A 124 3.12 -15.54 -2.32
C THR A 124 3.48 -15.00 -3.68
N LYS A 125 3.27 -15.80 -4.73
CA LYS A 125 3.58 -15.40 -6.09
C LYS A 125 2.50 -14.47 -6.63
N LEU A 126 2.91 -13.35 -7.22
CA LEU A 126 2.10 -12.48 -8.05
C LEU A 126 2.39 -12.74 -9.52
N GLN A 127 1.44 -12.41 -10.37
CA GLN A 127 1.68 -12.40 -11.83
C GLN A 127 2.53 -11.18 -12.20
N ASP A 128 3.36 -11.33 -13.22
CA ASP A 128 4.20 -10.25 -13.73
C ASP A 128 3.31 -9.09 -14.23
N TYR A 129 3.69 -7.89 -13.85
CA TYR A 129 2.97 -6.67 -14.19
C TYR A 129 3.87 -5.73 -15.00
N ASN A 130 3.41 -5.34 -16.17
CA ASN A 130 4.19 -4.54 -17.11
C ASN A 130 3.87 -3.05 -16.96
N SER A 131 4.31 -2.43 -15.85
CA SER A 131 4.16 -0.99 -15.63
C SER A 131 5.29 -0.39 -14.80
N ASN A 132 5.34 0.95 -14.76
CA ASN A 132 6.19 1.69 -13.84
C ASN A 132 5.89 1.30 -12.38
N TYR A 133 6.94 1.11 -11.57
CA TYR A 133 6.85 0.66 -10.18
C TYR A 133 5.90 1.50 -9.32
N ALA A 134 5.90 2.83 -9.45
CA ALA A 134 5.01 3.70 -8.69
C ALA A 134 3.53 3.48 -9.06
N VAL A 135 3.23 3.35 -10.36
CA VAL A 135 1.87 3.04 -10.84
C VAL A 135 1.45 1.67 -10.38
N PHE A 136 2.35 0.69 -10.42
CA PHE A 136 2.12 -0.65 -9.92
C PHE A 136 1.79 -0.65 -8.43
N THR A 137 2.62 -0.02 -7.60
CA THR A 137 2.43 0.03 -6.13
C THR A 137 1.12 0.71 -5.75
N ASN A 138 0.80 1.86 -6.35
CA ASN A 138 -0.45 2.56 -6.13
C ASN A 138 -1.66 1.69 -6.48
N THR A 139 -1.62 1.01 -7.62
CA THR A 139 -2.69 0.11 -8.08
C THR A 139 -2.83 -1.11 -7.18
N LEU A 140 -1.72 -1.72 -6.78
CA LEU A 140 -1.71 -2.91 -5.95
C LEU A 140 -2.26 -2.62 -4.54
N LEU A 141 -1.76 -1.56 -3.89
CA LEU A 141 -2.16 -1.21 -2.52
C LEU A 141 -3.61 -0.69 -2.43
N THR A 142 -4.22 -0.35 -3.56
CA THR A 142 -5.65 0.00 -3.64
C THR A 142 -6.52 -1.12 -4.21
N ASN A 143 -5.96 -2.33 -4.41
CA ASN A 143 -6.67 -3.48 -4.96
C ASN A 143 -7.20 -4.39 -3.83
N ILE A 144 -8.52 -4.59 -3.79
CA ILE A 144 -9.21 -5.45 -2.81
C ILE A 144 -8.69 -6.90 -2.87
N THR A 145 -8.42 -7.42 -4.07
CA THR A 145 -7.97 -8.80 -4.26
C THR A 145 -6.56 -9.02 -3.71
N PHE A 146 -5.66 -8.05 -3.86
CA PHE A 146 -4.35 -8.07 -3.21
C PHE A 146 -4.48 -8.12 -1.69
N TRP A 147 -5.27 -7.22 -1.09
CA TRP A 147 -5.47 -7.19 0.36
C TRP A 147 -6.07 -8.49 0.90
N LYS A 148 -6.95 -9.16 0.16
CA LYS A 148 -7.50 -10.47 0.55
C LYS A 148 -6.42 -11.55 0.67
N GLN A 149 -5.35 -11.51 -0.13
CA GLN A 149 -4.25 -12.48 -0.10
C GLN A 149 -3.30 -12.28 1.09
N ILE A 150 -3.29 -11.13 1.74
CA ILE A 150 -2.49 -10.89 2.95
C ILE A 150 -3.02 -11.75 4.08
N ARG A 151 -2.14 -12.52 4.73
CA ARG A 151 -2.48 -13.52 5.73
C ARG A 151 -2.55 -12.99 7.17
N GLY A 152 -2.69 -11.70 7.37
CA GLY A 152 -2.78 -11.09 8.69
C GLY A 152 -3.73 -9.89 8.76
N GLU A 153 -4.15 -9.55 9.98
CA GLU A 153 -5.05 -8.42 10.22
C GLU A 153 -4.29 -7.10 10.39
N LYS A 154 -3.28 -7.04 11.28
CA LYS A 154 -2.40 -5.87 11.39
C LYS A 154 -1.20 -6.09 10.49
N VAL A 155 -1.06 -5.26 9.49
CA VAL A 155 -0.11 -5.39 8.39
C VAL A 155 0.95 -4.30 8.50
N LEU A 156 2.18 -4.69 8.82
CA LEU A 156 3.35 -3.82 8.65
C LEU A 156 3.82 -3.94 7.20
N TYR A 157 3.42 -3.00 6.35
CA TYR A 157 3.92 -2.91 4.99
C TYR A 157 5.25 -2.17 4.96
N PHE A 158 6.25 -2.70 4.23
CA PHE A 158 7.56 -2.08 4.09
C PHE A 158 8.13 -2.26 2.68
N GLN A 159 9.00 -1.36 2.26
CA GLN A 159 9.67 -1.33 0.96
C GLN A 159 11.19 -1.45 1.13
N LEU A 160 11.94 -1.61 0.01
CA LEU A 160 13.39 -1.77 0.04
C LEU A 160 14.14 -0.56 0.60
N ASP A 161 13.57 0.62 0.48
CA ASP A 161 14.11 1.87 1.02
C ASP A 161 13.63 2.18 2.46
N SER A 162 13.16 1.14 3.17
CA SER A 162 12.80 1.19 4.58
C SER A 162 13.81 0.42 5.42
N ILE A 163 14.10 0.87 6.63
CA ILE A 163 14.87 0.08 7.59
C ILE A 163 14.45 0.38 9.02
N MET A 164 14.39 -0.64 9.86
CA MET A 164 14.10 -0.50 11.28
C MET A 164 15.37 -0.20 12.06
N CYS A 165 15.25 0.67 13.07
CA CYS A 165 16.36 1.15 13.91
C CYS A 165 16.42 0.35 15.21
N SER A 166 17.42 -0.48 15.39
CA SER A 166 17.56 -1.35 16.58
C SER A 166 17.75 -0.57 17.88
N ASN A 167 18.35 0.63 17.80
CA ASN A 167 18.53 1.54 18.95
C ASN A 167 17.27 2.32 19.34
N SER A 168 16.15 2.11 18.65
CA SER A 168 14.89 2.77 18.97
C SER A 168 14.34 2.31 20.32
N PRO A 169 13.90 3.23 21.20
CA PRO A 169 13.14 2.86 22.40
C PRO A 169 11.72 2.40 22.06
N HIS A 170 11.25 2.66 20.82
CA HIS A 170 9.92 2.33 20.38
C HIS A 170 9.84 0.90 19.83
N LYS A 171 8.72 0.22 20.09
CA LYS A 171 8.43 -1.12 19.60
C LYS A 171 7.15 -1.10 18.77
N ILE A 172 7.10 -1.93 17.73
CA ILE A 172 5.93 -2.00 16.82
C ILE A 172 4.61 -2.26 17.55
N SER A 173 4.64 -2.97 18.67
CA SER A 173 3.47 -3.27 19.51
C SER A 173 2.77 -2.03 20.08
N GLN A 174 3.50 -0.92 20.28
CA GLN A 174 2.93 0.34 20.78
C GLN A 174 1.97 1.01 19.80
N TYR A 175 2.08 0.66 18.51
CA TYR A 175 1.31 1.27 17.41
C TYR A 175 0.10 0.43 16.97
N LEU A 176 -0.09 -0.79 17.51
CA LEU A 176 -1.17 -1.71 17.12
C LEU A 176 -2.58 -1.17 17.35
N LYS A 177 -2.74 -0.17 18.22
CA LYS A 177 -4.02 0.50 18.46
C LYS A 177 -4.48 1.39 17.30
N TYR A 178 -3.59 1.75 16.38
CA TYR A 178 -3.93 2.54 15.20
C TYR A 178 -4.25 1.63 14.03
N ASP A 179 -5.18 2.08 13.19
CA ASP A 179 -5.57 1.36 11.98
C ASP A 179 -4.79 1.82 10.75
N TYR A 180 -4.20 3.02 10.82
CA TYR A 180 -3.24 3.53 9.85
C TYR A 180 -2.20 4.41 10.53
N ILE A 181 -0.92 4.14 10.27
CA ILE A 181 0.22 4.98 10.64
C ILE A 181 1.33 4.81 9.61
N GLY A 182 1.97 5.91 9.21
CA GLY A 182 3.15 5.99 8.35
C GLY A 182 4.03 7.16 8.74
N ALA A 183 5.16 7.35 8.07
CA ALA A 183 6.04 8.50 8.26
C ALA A 183 5.32 9.80 7.88
N PRO A 184 5.19 10.79 8.77
CA PRO A 184 4.44 12.00 8.48
C PRO A 184 5.21 12.94 7.54
N TRP A 185 4.49 13.79 6.80
CA TRP A 185 5.05 14.81 5.90
C TRP A 185 4.99 16.21 6.50
N LYS A 186 5.99 17.06 6.18
CA LYS A 186 6.05 18.47 6.64
C LYS A 186 4.87 19.32 6.15
N THR A 187 4.32 19.02 5.00
CA THR A 187 3.52 19.99 4.22
C THR A 187 2.13 19.51 3.80
N ILE A 188 1.76 18.25 4.03
CA ILE A 188 0.59 17.70 3.34
C ILE A 188 -0.62 17.53 4.25
N LEU A 189 -0.49 16.85 5.39
CA LEU A 189 -1.65 16.50 6.22
C LEU A 189 -1.25 16.34 7.69
N PRO A 190 -2.14 16.69 8.64
CA PRO A 190 -1.92 16.49 10.07
C PRO A 190 -2.02 15.02 10.51
N TYR A 191 -2.50 14.12 9.64
CA TYR A 191 -2.71 12.70 9.91
C TYR A 191 -2.23 11.86 8.76
N GLY A 192 -2.05 10.55 8.99
CA GLY A 192 -1.61 9.60 7.99
C GLY A 192 -0.10 9.57 7.86
N GLY A 193 0.37 9.53 6.63
CA GLY A 193 1.79 9.50 6.32
C GLY A 193 2.10 8.53 5.19
N ASN A 194 3.38 8.44 4.86
CA ASN A 194 3.90 7.64 3.76
C ASN A 194 3.50 6.15 3.86
N GLY A 195 3.19 5.56 2.71
CA GLY A 195 2.75 4.18 2.59
C GLY A 195 3.86 3.14 2.63
N GLY A 196 5.10 3.51 2.26
CA GLY A 196 6.20 2.57 2.04
C GLY A 196 6.80 1.96 3.32
N PHE A 197 6.62 2.60 4.48
CA PHE A 197 6.72 1.96 5.79
C PHE A 197 5.51 2.35 6.62
N SER A 198 4.51 1.47 6.67
CA SER A 198 3.22 1.79 7.29
C SER A 198 2.62 0.58 8.00
N LEU A 199 1.90 0.82 9.09
CA LEU A 199 1.07 -0.19 9.75
C LEU A 199 -0.40 0.08 9.42
N ARG A 200 -1.11 -0.95 8.95
CA ARG A 200 -2.49 -0.85 8.48
C ARG A 200 -3.36 -1.99 9.03
N SER A 201 -4.63 -1.72 9.34
CA SER A 201 -5.63 -2.76 9.59
C SER A 201 -6.21 -3.23 8.25
N LYS A 202 -6.05 -4.52 7.94
CA LYS A 202 -6.58 -5.13 6.71
C LYS A 202 -8.10 -4.98 6.60
N SER A 203 -8.83 -5.26 7.67
CA SER A 203 -10.30 -5.13 7.70
C SER A 203 -10.75 -3.71 7.40
N LYS A 204 -10.11 -2.70 8.01
CA LYS A 204 -10.41 -1.28 7.78
C LYS A 204 -10.02 -0.83 6.38
N THR A 205 -8.88 -1.28 5.88
CA THR A 205 -8.46 -1.04 4.49
C THR A 205 -9.47 -1.59 3.50
N LEU A 206 -9.90 -2.84 3.68
CA LEU A 206 -10.93 -3.45 2.84
C LEU A 206 -12.29 -2.73 2.94
N THR A 207 -12.67 -2.24 4.13
CA THR A 207 -13.88 -1.44 4.29
C THR A 207 -13.80 -0.16 3.48
N LEU A 208 -12.69 0.57 3.57
CA LEU A 208 -12.49 1.81 2.81
C LEU A 208 -12.52 1.55 1.30
N LEU A 209 -11.80 0.55 0.82
CA LEU A 209 -11.72 0.22 -0.61
C LEU A 209 -13.07 -0.23 -1.21
N ARG A 210 -13.97 -0.77 -0.40
CA ARG A 210 -15.35 -1.11 -0.84
C ARG A 210 -16.27 0.11 -0.87
N SER A 211 -16.02 1.12 -0.03
CA SER A 211 -16.87 2.30 0.11
C SER A 211 -16.46 3.46 -0.80
N VAL A 212 -15.18 3.55 -1.17
CA VAL A 212 -14.66 4.66 -1.96
C VAL A 212 -13.72 4.16 -3.04
N HIS A 213 -14.02 4.52 -4.28
CA HIS A 213 -13.16 4.19 -5.43
C HIS A 213 -11.86 5.00 -5.40
N TYR A 214 -10.73 4.35 -5.71
CA TYR A 214 -9.45 5.01 -5.93
C TYR A 214 -9.39 5.58 -7.35
N ASP A 215 -9.36 6.90 -7.45
CA ASP A 215 -9.46 7.65 -8.71
C ASP A 215 -8.13 7.84 -9.46
N ARG A 216 -7.00 7.39 -8.89
CA ARG A 216 -5.64 7.53 -9.41
C ARG A 216 -5.13 8.97 -9.58
N ASN A 217 -5.81 9.97 -9.03
CA ASN A 217 -5.43 11.38 -9.13
C ASN A 217 -4.31 11.77 -8.15
N GLN A 218 -3.93 10.87 -7.26
CA GLN A 218 -2.90 11.07 -6.23
C GLN A 218 -2.27 9.72 -5.87
N ASN A 219 -1.12 9.76 -5.18
CA ASN A 219 -0.51 8.56 -4.65
C ASN A 219 -1.43 7.88 -3.62
N GLU A 220 -1.34 6.55 -3.50
CA GLU A 220 -2.22 5.76 -2.66
C GLU A 220 -2.16 6.19 -1.18
N ASP A 221 -0.99 6.53 -0.67
CA ASP A 221 -0.76 6.93 0.72
C ASP A 221 -1.42 8.27 1.06
N ILE A 222 -1.41 9.24 0.14
CA ILE A 222 -2.17 10.50 0.26
C ILE A 222 -3.67 10.19 0.23
N TRP A 223 -4.11 9.33 -0.70
CA TRP A 223 -5.51 8.92 -0.81
C TRP A 223 -6.02 8.27 0.48
N TYR A 224 -5.22 7.35 1.07
CA TYR A 224 -5.52 6.73 2.36
C TYR A 224 -5.52 7.76 3.49
N SER A 225 -4.51 8.62 3.56
CA SER A 225 -4.37 9.64 4.61
C SER A 225 -5.56 10.59 4.68
N ILE A 226 -6.16 10.94 3.54
CA ILE A 226 -7.34 11.79 3.49
C ILE A 226 -8.62 11.07 3.95
N ARG A 227 -8.73 9.75 3.71
CA ARG A 227 -10.00 9.03 3.81
C ARG A 227 -10.08 8.01 4.95
N PHE A 228 -8.95 7.59 5.49
CA PHE A 228 -8.90 6.46 6.42
C PHE A 228 -9.58 6.76 7.76
N SER A 229 -9.63 8.02 8.20
CA SER A 229 -10.33 8.45 9.40
C SER A 229 -11.85 8.14 9.38
N ASN A 230 -12.42 7.96 8.18
CA ASN A 230 -13.84 7.59 8.03
C ASN A 230 -14.13 6.14 8.45
N VAL A 231 -13.11 5.28 8.54
CA VAL A 231 -13.27 3.85 8.79
C VAL A 231 -12.42 3.32 9.94
N GLY A 232 -11.40 4.07 10.37
CA GLY A 232 -10.43 3.60 11.34
C GLY A 232 -9.74 4.71 12.15
N ASN A 233 -8.97 4.31 13.14
CA ASN A 233 -8.21 5.17 14.03
C ASN A 233 -6.84 5.48 13.41
N MET A 234 -6.59 6.73 13.08
CA MET A 234 -5.31 7.19 12.55
C MET A 234 -4.40 7.72 13.64
N ALA A 235 -3.09 7.47 13.51
CA ALA A 235 -2.12 7.99 14.45
C ALA A 235 -1.95 9.51 14.31
N PRO A 236 -1.92 10.26 15.41
CA PRO A 236 -1.63 11.69 15.35
C PRO A 236 -0.15 11.95 15.05
N LEU A 237 0.17 13.14 14.56
CA LEU A 237 1.50 13.55 14.09
C LEU A 237 2.62 13.27 15.12
N ASN A 238 2.39 13.59 16.38
CA ASN A 238 3.36 13.39 17.47
C ASN A 238 3.70 11.91 17.71
N VAL A 239 2.81 10.99 17.36
CA VAL A 239 3.05 9.55 17.40
C VAL A 239 3.67 9.08 16.09
N SER A 240 3.17 9.55 14.95
CA SER A 240 3.65 9.11 13.63
C SER A 240 5.14 9.39 13.41
N LYS A 241 5.68 10.53 13.89
CA LYS A 241 7.11 10.82 13.81
C LYS A 241 7.99 9.87 14.61
N THR A 242 7.47 9.23 15.67
CA THR A 242 8.19 8.21 16.44
C THR A 242 8.17 6.85 15.76
N PHE A 243 7.17 6.61 14.90
CA PHE A 243 7.03 5.39 14.12
C PHE A 243 8.00 5.35 12.94
N ALA A 244 8.04 6.40 12.13
CA ALA A 244 9.00 6.46 11.03
C ALA A 244 9.38 7.90 10.66
N VAL A 245 10.62 8.08 10.18
CA VAL A 245 11.14 9.33 9.63
C VAL A 245 11.22 9.24 8.12
N GLU A 246 10.67 10.26 7.46
CA GLU A 246 10.85 10.56 6.03
C GLU A 246 11.25 12.01 5.84
N THR A 247 10.34 12.97 6.13
CA THR A 247 10.54 14.41 5.95
C THR A 247 10.57 15.18 7.26
N ILE A 248 10.07 14.59 8.36
CA ILE A 248 10.08 15.18 9.69
C ILE A 248 11.05 14.39 10.56
N TYR A 249 12.14 15.07 10.97
CA TYR A 249 13.14 14.49 11.84
C TYR A 249 12.58 14.08 13.21
N TYR A 250 13.03 12.94 13.68
CA TYR A 250 12.92 12.46 15.05
C TYR A 250 14.17 11.68 15.41
N ASP A 251 14.72 11.86 16.61
CA ASP A 251 16.06 11.38 16.96
C ASP A 251 16.20 9.85 16.94
N LYS A 252 15.24 9.11 17.53
CA LYS A 252 15.28 7.65 17.66
C LYS A 252 13.97 7.01 17.19
N PRO A 253 13.64 7.11 15.89
CA PRO A 253 12.40 6.53 15.36
C PRO A 253 12.44 4.99 15.41
N LEU A 254 11.28 4.35 15.31
CA LEU A 254 11.22 2.90 15.10
C LEU A 254 11.84 2.50 13.76
N ALA A 255 11.64 3.31 12.71
CA ALA A 255 12.16 3.05 11.37
C ALA A 255 12.44 4.34 10.62
N VAL A 256 13.10 4.20 9.48
CA VAL A 256 13.26 5.26 8.47
C VAL A 256 12.79 4.73 7.12
N HIS A 257 12.27 5.62 6.29
CA HIS A 257 11.84 5.32 4.93
C HIS A 257 12.06 6.54 4.04
N HIS A 258 12.68 6.36 2.88
CA HIS A 258 12.82 7.38 1.83
C HIS A 258 13.25 8.77 2.35
N LEU A 259 14.35 8.80 3.12
CA LEU A 259 14.80 9.97 3.90
C LEU A 259 14.95 11.22 3.04
N ARG A 260 14.24 12.30 3.40
CA ARG A 260 14.25 13.63 2.80
C ARG A 260 14.31 14.71 3.89
N ILE A 261 15.24 14.57 4.82
CA ILE A 261 15.56 15.52 5.88
C ILE A 261 16.82 16.32 5.52
N ASP A 262 17.09 17.41 6.24
CA ASP A 262 18.32 18.17 6.00
C ASP A 262 19.58 17.40 6.43
N LYS A 263 20.75 17.88 5.97
CA LYS A 263 22.02 17.17 6.17
C LYS A 263 22.43 17.04 7.64
N GLU A 264 22.09 18.01 8.47
CA GLU A 264 22.45 18.00 9.89
C GLU A 264 21.61 16.94 10.62
N ASP A 265 20.31 16.94 10.41
CA ASP A 265 19.38 15.95 10.97
C ASP A 265 19.69 14.54 10.44
N LEU A 266 20.06 14.42 9.15
CA LEU A 266 20.50 13.15 8.58
C LEU A 266 21.73 12.61 9.28
N LYS A 267 22.74 13.46 9.56
CA LYS A 267 23.95 13.05 10.29
C LYS A 267 23.62 12.56 11.71
N LYS A 268 22.73 13.24 12.42
CA LYS A 268 22.25 12.82 13.76
C LYS A 268 21.52 11.48 13.67
N LEU A 269 20.61 11.33 12.70
CA LEU A 269 19.85 10.11 12.50
C LEU A 269 20.75 8.92 12.16
N CYS A 270 21.78 9.12 11.33
CA CYS A 270 22.78 8.08 11.00
C CYS A 270 23.61 7.63 12.21
N HIS A 271 23.69 8.44 13.25
CA HIS A 271 24.32 8.05 14.51
C HIS A 271 23.36 7.21 15.38
N THR A 272 22.10 7.59 15.44
CA THR A 272 21.08 6.92 16.29
C THR A 272 20.45 5.71 15.64
N CYS A 273 20.41 5.65 14.30
CA CYS A 273 19.96 4.53 13.47
C CYS A 273 21.07 4.13 12.48
N PRO A 274 22.15 3.47 12.92
CA PRO A 274 23.27 3.11 12.05
C PRO A 274 22.89 2.17 10.92
N GLU A 275 21.82 1.40 11.06
CA GLU A 275 21.27 0.52 10.05
C GLU A 275 20.85 1.28 8.77
N ALA A 276 20.55 2.58 8.87
CA ALA A 276 20.24 3.42 7.71
C ALA A 276 21.35 3.43 6.66
N ARG A 277 22.60 3.12 7.02
CA ARG A 277 23.73 2.94 6.09
C ARG A 277 23.57 1.75 5.15
N LEU A 278 22.73 0.80 5.50
CA LEU A 278 22.44 -0.39 4.66
C LEU A 278 21.54 -0.05 3.47
N VAL A 279 20.93 1.14 3.48
CA VAL A 279 20.02 1.60 2.41
C VAL A 279 20.66 2.78 1.67
N PRO A 280 21.34 2.57 0.54
CA PRO A 280 21.86 3.67 -0.27
C PRO A 280 20.72 4.57 -0.80
N PRO A 281 20.90 5.92 -0.86
CA PRO A 281 22.09 6.70 -0.48
C PRO A 281 22.10 7.22 0.97
N TYR A 282 21.37 6.60 1.91
CA TYR A 282 21.30 7.10 3.28
C TYR A 282 22.66 6.99 3.97
N CYS A 283 23.02 8.02 4.74
CA CYS A 283 24.20 8.00 5.61
C CYS A 283 25.55 7.76 4.91
N MET A 284 25.67 8.13 3.62
CA MET A 284 26.95 8.15 2.90
C MET A 284 27.73 9.42 3.19
#